data_d303ddeac833f117b7aa4e808db0cc7a
#
_entry.id   d303ddeac833f117b7aa4e808db0cc7a
#
_cell.length_a   1.000
_cell.length_b   1.000
_cell.length_c   1.000
_cell.angle_alpha   90.00
_cell.angle_beta   90.00
_cell.angle_gamma   90.00
#
_symmetry.space_group_name_H-M   'P 1'
#
loop_
_entity.id
_entity.type
_entity.pdbx_description
1 polymer ?
#
loop_
_entity_poly.entity_id
_entity_poly.type
_entity_poly.pdbx_seq_one_letter_code
_entity_poly.pdbx_strand_id
1 'polypeptide(L)'
;MSIINNRHIAIFALLLTAFSALAQDNDKILNRQYADMKRIHYGFSVGANFQDLLITNNGYVSEDGQSWFASIPNHSPGFCVNVLADLRISNHFNLRFSPGMYFGNKVVKYYNATAPEDALEPSIFKQSQNVKATYIVAPIDLKVSTRRYHNVRPYLTGGAMALYDLSKERPEQIRLKDFDVMLTVGMGCDIYLPFFKLCPEVKFCFGLKNLLETNRPDLQDNPAMEVFTKSVSKVKNNMVVVTFYFE
;
A
#
# COMPACT_ATOMS: atom_id res chain seq x y z
N MET A 1 -18.95 15.07 13.80
CA MET A 1 -18.27 14.59 15.05
C MET A 1 -18.69 13.14 15.22
N SER A 2 -17.80 12.22 14.86
CA SER A 2 -18.14 10.80 14.66
C SER A 2 -18.32 10.08 15.99
N ILE A 3 -19.43 9.40 16.11
CA ILE A 3 -19.73 8.44 17.17
C ILE A 3 -18.82 7.22 16.91
N ILE A 4 -17.66 7.21 17.53
CA ILE A 4 -16.86 5.98 17.65
C ILE A 4 -17.71 5.05 18.50
N ASN A 5 -18.25 4.04 17.86
CA ASN A 5 -19.19 3.11 18.46
C ASN A 5 -18.49 2.40 19.63
N ASN A 6 -19.00 2.52 20.85
CA ASN A 6 -18.44 1.91 22.08
C ASN A 6 -18.13 0.40 21.91
N ARG A 7 -18.79 -0.27 20.97
CA ARG A 7 -18.52 -1.66 20.58
C ARG A 7 -17.10 -1.87 20.04
N HIS A 8 -16.58 -0.95 19.22
CA HIS A 8 -15.23 -1.07 18.65
C HIS A 8 -14.15 -0.82 19.72
N ILE A 9 -14.43 0.10 20.65
CA ILE A 9 -13.54 0.35 21.79
C ILE A 9 -13.52 -0.88 22.72
N ALA A 10 -14.66 -1.50 22.96
CA ALA A 10 -14.76 -2.71 23.79
C ALA A 10 -14.02 -3.90 23.13
N ILE A 11 -14.16 -4.09 21.82
CA ILE A 11 -13.43 -5.14 21.08
C ILE A 11 -11.93 -4.88 21.12
N PHE A 12 -11.49 -3.64 20.93
CA PHE A 12 -10.07 -3.28 21.00
C PHE A 12 -9.49 -3.45 22.41
N ALA A 13 -10.24 -3.09 23.45
CA ALA A 13 -9.86 -3.33 24.83
C ALA A 13 -9.81 -4.83 25.17
N LEU A 14 -10.75 -5.62 24.65
CA LEU A 14 -10.78 -7.08 24.85
C LEU A 14 -9.58 -7.76 24.15
N LEU A 15 -9.19 -7.27 22.96
CA LEU A 15 -7.99 -7.75 22.28
C LEU A 15 -6.72 -7.40 23.06
N LEU A 16 -6.63 -6.19 23.65
CA LEU A 16 -5.50 -5.79 24.49
C LEU A 16 -5.39 -6.64 25.77
N THR A 17 -6.50 -6.98 26.41
CA THR A 17 -6.49 -7.83 27.63
C THR A 17 -6.15 -9.30 27.29
N ALA A 18 -6.51 -9.81 26.12
CA ALA A 18 -6.13 -11.14 25.68
C ALA A 18 -4.60 -11.29 25.51
N PHE A 19 -3.90 -10.22 25.08
CA PHE A 19 -2.43 -10.21 25.02
C PHE A 19 -1.77 -10.23 26.41
N SER A 20 -2.41 -9.68 27.43
CA SER A 20 -1.87 -9.66 28.80
C SER A 20 -1.95 -11.02 29.49
N ALA A 21 -2.94 -11.87 29.15
CA ALA A 21 -3.12 -13.18 29.72
C ALA A 21 -2.04 -14.20 29.27
N LEU A 22 -1.33 -13.94 28.18
CA LEU A 22 -0.25 -14.78 27.68
C LEU A 22 1.11 -14.50 28.33
N ALA A 23 1.19 -13.55 29.27
CA ALA A 23 2.44 -13.03 29.82
C ALA A 23 2.95 -13.73 31.11
N GLN A 24 2.30 -14.81 31.56
CA GLN A 24 2.57 -15.38 32.90
C GLN A 24 3.35 -16.69 32.90
N ASP A 25 3.93 -17.17 31.80
CA ASP A 25 4.64 -18.43 31.77
C ASP A 25 6.15 -18.25 31.56
N ASN A 26 6.95 -19.15 32.17
CA ASN A 26 8.42 -19.17 32.08
C ASN A 26 8.87 -19.10 30.62
N ASP A 27 9.63 -18.07 30.26
CA ASP A 27 10.13 -17.75 28.91
C ASP A 27 11.05 -18.83 28.31
N LYS A 28 10.51 -20.01 28.04
CA LYS A 28 11.27 -21.07 27.35
C LYS A 28 11.30 -20.81 25.87
N ILE A 29 12.46 -20.43 25.35
CA ILE A 29 12.73 -20.36 23.93
C ILE A 29 12.86 -21.79 23.40
N LEU A 30 11.84 -22.28 22.67
CA LEU A 30 11.77 -23.67 22.22
C LEU A 30 12.47 -23.89 20.87
N ASN A 31 12.19 -23.03 19.89
CA ASN A 31 12.71 -23.16 18.52
C ASN A 31 13.78 -22.14 18.20
N ARG A 32 14.82 -22.54 17.44
CA ARG A 32 15.87 -21.63 16.90
C ARG A 32 16.43 -20.64 17.92
N GLN A 33 16.94 -21.13 19.05
CA GLN A 33 17.39 -20.33 20.19
C GLN A 33 18.42 -19.24 19.82
N TYR A 34 19.31 -19.51 18.85
CA TYR A 34 20.36 -18.61 18.41
C TYR A 34 20.01 -17.79 17.15
N ALA A 35 18.78 -17.90 16.65
CA ALA A 35 18.38 -17.19 15.43
C ALA A 35 18.59 -15.68 15.57
N ASP A 36 18.18 -15.11 16.70
CA ASP A 36 18.27 -13.66 16.94
C ASP A 36 19.71 -13.16 17.17
N MET A 37 20.68 -14.06 17.33
CA MET A 37 22.09 -13.69 17.47
C MET A 37 22.80 -13.45 16.14
N LYS A 38 22.27 -13.96 15.04
CA LYS A 38 22.84 -13.74 13.72
C LYS A 38 22.78 -12.26 13.37
N ARG A 39 23.87 -11.75 12.78
CA ARG A 39 23.98 -10.35 12.39
C ARG A 39 23.16 -10.00 11.16
N ILE A 40 23.08 -10.92 10.21
CA ILE A 40 22.34 -10.74 8.95
C ILE A 40 21.43 -11.94 8.76
N HIS A 41 20.19 -11.67 8.40
CA HIS A 41 19.19 -12.67 8.00
C HIS A 41 18.84 -12.44 6.53
N TYR A 42 18.75 -13.50 5.78
CA TYR A 42 18.27 -13.50 4.40
C TYR A 42 16.98 -14.29 4.31
N GLY A 43 16.15 -13.90 3.39
CA GLY A 43 14.90 -14.57 3.15
C GLY A 43 14.21 -14.06 1.89
N PHE A 44 12.96 -14.44 1.77
CA PHE A 44 12.06 -13.93 0.75
C PHE A 44 10.69 -13.67 1.36
N SER A 45 9.85 -12.97 0.63
CA SER A 45 8.48 -12.76 1.04
C SER A 45 7.52 -12.84 -0.13
N VAL A 46 6.32 -13.28 0.18
CA VAL A 46 5.17 -13.26 -0.72
C VAL A 46 3.99 -12.61 -0.01
N GLY A 47 3.12 -11.96 -0.76
CA GLY A 47 2.00 -11.29 -0.14
C GLY A 47 0.99 -10.75 -1.13
N ALA A 48 -0.04 -10.12 -0.58
CA ALA A 48 -1.06 -9.39 -1.33
C ALA A 48 -0.88 -7.89 -1.11
N ASN A 49 -1.09 -7.10 -2.15
CA ASN A 49 -1.12 -5.65 -2.06
C ASN A 49 -2.47 -5.12 -2.53
N PHE A 50 -2.94 -4.07 -1.86
CA PHE A 50 -4.16 -3.35 -2.18
C PHE A 50 -3.75 -1.91 -2.50
N GLN A 51 -3.79 -1.59 -3.78
CA GLN A 51 -3.33 -0.29 -4.29
C GLN A 51 -4.51 0.65 -4.43
N ASP A 52 -4.33 1.89 -3.97
CA ASP A 52 -5.31 2.96 -4.05
C ASP A 52 -4.67 4.25 -4.57
N LEU A 53 -5.45 5.06 -5.29
CA LEU A 53 -5.03 6.40 -5.70
C LEU A 53 -5.93 7.43 -5.02
N LEU A 54 -5.35 8.26 -4.19
CA LEU A 54 -6.02 9.44 -3.66
C LEU A 54 -6.07 10.51 -4.75
N ILE A 55 -7.24 10.65 -5.36
CA ILE A 55 -7.50 11.63 -6.41
C ILE A 55 -8.16 12.85 -5.78
N THR A 56 -7.57 14.03 -5.96
CA THR A 56 -8.17 15.31 -5.58
C THR A 56 -8.71 15.97 -6.83
N ASN A 57 -10.02 16.05 -6.95
CA ASN A 57 -10.70 16.70 -8.06
C ASN A 57 -10.65 18.22 -7.90
N ASN A 58 -10.57 18.95 -9.03
CA ASN A 58 -10.45 20.40 -9.08
C ASN A 58 -11.78 21.11 -9.32
N GLY A 59 -12.86 20.37 -9.59
CA GLY A 59 -14.17 20.95 -9.95
C GLY A 59 -14.14 21.71 -11.28
N TYR A 60 -13.25 21.33 -12.19
CA TYR A 60 -13.16 21.95 -13.51
C TYR A 60 -14.43 21.74 -14.31
N VAL A 61 -14.96 22.81 -14.89
CA VAL A 61 -16.11 22.79 -15.80
C VAL A 61 -15.57 23.04 -17.21
N SER A 62 -15.87 22.13 -18.14
CA SER A 62 -15.51 22.26 -19.54
C SER A 62 -16.27 23.44 -20.20
N GLU A 63 -15.80 23.91 -21.36
CA GLU A 63 -16.51 24.92 -22.18
C GLU A 63 -17.92 24.49 -22.55
N ASP A 64 -18.16 23.18 -22.68
CA ASP A 64 -19.48 22.57 -22.90
C ASP A 64 -20.34 22.49 -21.63
N GLY A 65 -19.93 23.07 -20.51
CA GLY A 65 -20.64 23.06 -19.25
C GLY A 65 -20.60 21.72 -18.50
N GLN A 66 -19.76 20.78 -18.92
CA GLN A 66 -19.64 19.46 -18.30
C GLN A 66 -18.61 19.45 -17.19
N SER A 67 -18.95 18.81 -16.06
CA SER A 67 -18.07 18.65 -14.91
C SER A 67 -17.79 17.16 -14.67
N TRP A 68 -16.51 16.77 -14.72
CA TRP A 68 -16.09 15.38 -14.57
C TRP A 68 -15.36 15.15 -13.24
N PHE A 69 -15.68 14.04 -12.60
CA PHE A 69 -15.05 13.58 -11.36
C PHE A 69 -14.44 12.20 -11.57
N ALA A 70 -13.17 12.06 -11.18
CA ALA A 70 -12.48 10.78 -11.16
C ALA A 70 -12.60 10.13 -9.77
N SER A 71 -12.90 8.83 -9.75
CA SER A 71 -12.99 8.03 -8.52
C SER A 71 -12.47 6.62 -8.76
N ILE A 72 -11.98 5.97 -7.69
CA ILE A 72 -11.62 4.55 -7.71
C ILE A 72 -12.62 3.77 -6.85
N PRO A 73 -13.63 3.18 -7.49
CA PRO A 73 -14.71 2.51 -6.76
C PRO A 73 -14.31 1.15 -6.17
N ASN A 74 -13.29 0.50 -6.73
CA ASN A 74 -12.89 -0.86 -6.37
C ASN A 74 -11.39 -0.98 -6.19
N HIS A 75 -10.98 -1.57 -5.06
CA HIS A 75 -9.61 -1.98 -4.79
C HIS A 75 -9.43 -3.41 -5.28
N SER A 76 -8.69 -3.59 -6.37
CA SER A 76 -8.35 -4.93 -6.84
C SER A 76 -7.13 -5.44 -6.10
N PRO A 77 -7.18 -6.65 -5.51
CA PRO A 77 -6.01 -7.23 -4.88
C PRO A 77 -4.93 -7.52 -5.93
N GLY A 78 -3.71 -7.16 -5.62
CA GLY A 78 -2.52 -7.53 -6.35
C GLY A 78 -1.69 -8.53 -5.54
N PHE A 79 -0.58 -8.98 -6.10
CA PHE A 79 0.37 -9.80 -5.36
C PHE A 79 1.76 -9.16 -5.36
N CYS A 80 2.60 -9.53 -4.40
CA CYS A 80 3.95 -9.04 -4.28
C CYS A 80 4.93 -10.16 -3.91
N VAL A 81 6.14 -10.04 -4.44
CA VAL A 81 7.26 -10.94 -4.15
C VAL A 81 8.49 -10.10 -3.90
N ASN A 82 9.18 -10.35 -2.79
CA ASN A 82 10.40 -9.62 -2.44
C ASN A 82 11.48 -10.58 -1.97
N VAL A 83 12.73 -10.20 -2.13
CA VAL A 83 13.86 -10.77 -1.40
C VAL A 83 14.10 -9.94 -0.14
N LEU A 84 14.68 -10.54 0.87
CA LEU A 84 14.84 -9.92 2.17
C LEU A 84 16.30 -9.97 2.62
N ALA A 85 16.80 -8.84 3.09
CA ALA A 85 18.01 -8.73 3.89
C ALA A 85 17.68 -7.93 5.15
N ASP A 86 17.82 -8.56 6.31
CA ASP A 86 17.54 -7.97 7.62
C ASP A 86 18.84 -7.90 8.42
N LEU A 87 19.35 -6.70 8.66
CA LEU A 87 20.59 -6.43 9.40
C LEU A 87 20.25 -6.08 10.85
N ARG A 88 20.69 -6.90 11.78
CA ARG A 88 20.57 -6.63 13.20
C ARG A 88 21.54 -5.52 13.63
N ILE A 89 21.00 -4.41 14.11
CA ILE A 89 21.75 -3.30 14.70
C ILE A 89 21.91 -3.52 16.21
N SER A 90 20.83 -3.92 16.86
CA SER A 90 20.79 -4.16 18.29
C SER A 90 19.79 -5.28 18.63
N ASN A 91 19.62 -5.59 19.92
CA ASN A 91 18.66 -6.63 20.33
C ASN A 91 17.20 -6.29 19.99
N HIS A 92 16.88 -5.02 19.80
CA HIS A 92 15.51 -4.55 19.55
C HIS A 92 15.37 -3.87 18.18
N PHE A 93 16.48 -3.53 17.51
CA PHE A 93 16.50 -2.76 16.28
C PHE A 93 17.18 -3.52 15.15
N ASN A 94 16.45 -3.67 14.06
CA ASN A 94 16.95 -4.23 12.80
C ASN A 94 16.70 -3.25 11.67
N LEU A 95 17.62 -3.18 10.71
CA LEU A 95 17.42 -2.50 9.43
C LEU A 95 17.07 -3.54 8.39
N ARG A 96 15.89 -3.39 7.81
CA ARG A 96 15.35 -4.32 6.82
C ARG A 96 15.36 -3.68 5.44
N PHE A 97 15.94 -4.37 4.48
CA PHE A 97 15.88 -4.04 3.07
C PHE A 97 15.20 -5.17 2.32
N SER A 98 14.09 -4.89 1.64
CA SER A 98 13.30 -5.93 0.99
C SER A 98 12.87 -5.56 -0.44
N PRO A 99 13.82 -5.45 -1.38
CA PRO A 99 13.52 -5.12 -2.76
C PRO A 99 12.67 -6.21 -3.42
N GLY A 100 11.79 -5.81 -4.34
CA GLY A 100 10.90 -6.75 -4.98
C GLY A 100 10.02 -6.16 -6.06
N MET A 101 9.01 -6.93 -6.43
CA MET A 101 8.05 -6.56 -7.46
C MET A 101 6.62 -6.65 -6.92
N TYR A 102 5.84 -5.61 -7.21
CA TYR A 102 4.43 -5.54 -6.86
C TYR A 102 3.60 -5.48 -8.13
N PHE A 103 2.62 -6.37 -8.22
CA PHE A 103 1.70 -6.46 -9.35
C PHE A 103 0.31 -6.12 -8.88
N GLY A 104 -0.41 -5.32 -9.66
CA GLY A 104 -1.76 -4.92 -9.32
C GLY A 104 -2.50 -4.36 -10.51
N ASN A 105 -3.76 -4.06 -10.30
CA ASN A 105 -4.62 -3.44 -11.27
C ASN A 105 -5.51 -2.40 -10.59
N LYS A 106 -5.65 -1.23 -11.19
CA LYS A 106 -6.49 -0.13 -10.69
C LYS A 106 -7.53 0.22 -11.75
N VAL A 107 -8.77 0.34 -11.35
CA VAL A 107 -9.84 0.78 -12.23
C VAL A 107 -10.26 2.19 -11.82
N VAL A 108 -9.91 3.17 -12.64
CA VAL A 108 -10.35 4.56 -12.48
C VAL A 108 -11.68 4.72 -13.23
N LYS A 109 -12.70 5.23 -12.56
CA LYS A 109 -13.98 5.57 -13.15
C LYS A 109 -14.18 7.07 -13.15
N TYR A 110 -14.66 7.59 -14.27
CA TYR A 110 -15.01 8.99 -14.43
C TYR A 110 -16.52 9.12 -14.48
N TYR A 111 -17.04 10.09 -13.73
CA TYR A 111 -18.47 10.39 -13.66
C TYR A 111 -18.67 11.83 -14.09
N ASN A 112 -19.65 12.06 -14.97
CA ASN A 112 -20.10 13.40 -15.32
C ASN A 112 -21.17 13.84 -14.31
N ALA A 113 -20.89 14.89 -13.52
CA ALA A 113 -21.82 15.40 -12.50
C ALA A 113 -22.95 16.25 -13.10
N THR A 114 -22.81 16.69 -14.34
CA THR A 114 -23.82 17.53 -15.02
C THR A 114 -24.89 16.69 -15.73
N ALA A 115 -24.68 15.36 -15.82
CA ALA A 115 -25.62 14.45 -16.45
C ALA A 115 -26.88 14.26 -15.59
N PRO A 116 -28.09 14.31 -16.17
CA PRO A 116 -29.33 13.99 -15.46
C PRO A 116 -29.29 12.51 -14.99
N GLU A 117 -29.81 12.24 -13.77
CA GLU A 117 -29.83 10.88 -13.18
C GLU A 117 -30.58 9.86 -14.06
N ASP A 118 -31.51 10.32 -14.89
CA ASP A 118 -32.37 9.51 -15.78
C ASP A 118 -31.79 9.32 -17.20
N ALA A 119 -30.49 9.58 -17.42
CA ALA A 119 -29.91 9.43 -18.74
C ALA A 119 -30.01 7.98 -19.25
N LEU A 120 -30.72 7.80 -20.37
CA LEU A 120 -30.97 6.50 -21.01
C LEU A 120 -29.71 5.75 -21.47
N GLU A 121 -28.57 6.47 -21.58
CA GLU A 121 -27.26 5.94 -22.00
C GLU A 121 -26.19 6.16 -20.93
N PRO A 122 -26.10 5.30 -19.90
CA PRO A 122 -25.09 5.44 -18.84
C PRO A 122 -23.63 5.38 -19.35
N SER A 123 -23.41 4.78 -20.50
CA SER A 123 -22.08 4.60 -21.12
C SER A 123 -21.46 5.92 -21.59
N ILE A 124 -22.26 6.93 -21.95
CA ILE A 124 -21.79 8.24 -22.41
C ILE A 124 -21.25 9.07 -21.22
N PHE A 125 -21.81 8.83 -20.01
CA PHE A 125 -21.51 9.62 -18.82
C PHE A 125 -20.60 8.89 -17.81
N LYS A 126 -20.23 7.64 -18.10
CA LYS A 126 -19.33 6.83 -17.26
C LYS A 126 -18.24 6.22 -18.12
N GLN A 127 -17.03 6.68 -17.93
CA GLN A 127 -15.86 6.08 -18.56
C GLN A 127 -15.03 5.34 -17.50
N SER A 128 -14.51 4.19 -17.86
CA SER A 128 -13.64 3.41 -17.00
C SER A 128 -12.30 3.17 -17.67
N GLN A 129 -11.24 3.40 -16.93
CA GLN A 129 -9.87 3.17 -17.37
C GLN A 129 -9.21 2.12 -16.50
N ASN A 130 -8.68 1.10 -17.14
CA ASN A 130 -7.94 0.04 -16.47
C ASN A 130 -6.45 0.38 -16.48
N VAL A 131 -5.87 0.58 -15.30
CA VAL A 131 -4.46 0.93 -15.11
C VAL A 131 -3.75 -0.28 -14.50
N LYS A 132 -3.08 -1.06 -15.35
CA LYS A 132 -2.18 -2.11 -14.88
C LYS A 132 -1.00 -1.45 -14.17
N ALA A 133 -0.61 -1.99 -13.02
CA ALA A 133 0.47 -1.50 -12.20
C ALA A 133 1.48 -2.61 -11.95
N THR A 134 2.67 -2.45 -12.48
CA THR A 134 3.82 -3.33 -12.22
C THR A 134 4.94 -2.47 -11.67
N TYR A 135 5.20 -2.59 -10.37
CA TYR A 135 6.18 -1.78 -9.68
C TYR A 135 7.41 -2.57 -9.29
N ILE A 136 8.60 -2.00 -9.53
CA ILE A 136 9.81 -2.36 -8.79
C ILE A 136 9.82 -1.50 -7.53
N VAL A 137 10.01 -2.13 -6.38
CA VAL A 137 10.04 -1.46 -5.07
C VAL A 137 11.34 -1.74 -4.34
N ALA A 138 11.80 -0.76 -3.58
CA ALA A 138 12.98 -0.86 -2.73
C ALA A 138 12.68 -0.23 -1.37
N PRO A 139 11.96 -0.93 -0.47
CA PRO A 139 11.72 -0.44 0.88
C PRO A 139 12.95 -0.61 1.76
N ILE A 140 13.19 0.40 2.60
CA ILE A 140 14.17 0.39 3.69
C ILE A 140 13.40 0.73 4.95
N ASP A 141 13.26 -0.24 5.85
CA ASP A 141 12.47 -0.13 7.06
C ASP A 141 13.33 -0.37 8.31
N LEU A 142 13.15 0.45 9.33
CA LEU A 142 13.61 0.18 10.68
C LEU A 142 12.58 -0.72 11.37
N LYS A 143 12.98 -1.92 11.75
CA LYS A 143 12.16 -2.88 12.50
C LYS A 143 12.51 -2.76 13.98
N VAL A 144 11.50 -2.48 14.79
CA VAL A 144 11.60 -2.38 16.26
C VAL A 144 10.86 -3.56 16.87
N SER A 145 11.58 -4.46 17.50
CA SER A 145 11.03 -5.72 18.03
C SER A 145 11.02 -5.72 19.56
N THR A 146 10.01 -6.34 20.14
CA THR A 146 9.94 -6.58 21.59
C THR A 146 10.90 -7.70 22.02
N ARG A 147 10.86 -8.08 23.28
CA ARG A 147 11.47 -9.35 23.73
C ARG A 147 10.70 -10.52 23.11
N ARG A 148 11.41 -11.62 22.89
CA ARG A 148 10.81 -12.85 22.40
C ARG A 148 10.10 -13.55 23.55
N TYR A 149 8.84 -13.92 23.33
CA TYR A 149 8.04 -14.74 24.24
C TYR A 149 7.85 -16.12 23.62
N HIS A 150 8.46 -17.14 24.20
CA HIS A 150 8.48 -18.50 23.63
C HIS A 150 8.96 -18.51 22.16
N ASN A 151 8.06 -18.73 21.24
CA ASN A 151 8.33 -18.78 19.80
C ASN A 151 7.72 -17.60 19.02
N VAL A 152 7.38 -16.52 19.71
CA VAL A 152 6.69 -15.37 19.10
C VAL A 152 7.39 -14.07 19.50
N ARG A 153 7.55 -13.14 18.56
CA ARG A 153 8.18 -11.84 18.78
C ARG A 153 7.47 -10.75 17.98
N PRO A 154 6.55 -10.00 18.58
CA PRO A 154 5.90 -8.87 17.93
C PRO A 154 6.90 -7.75 17.58
N TYR A 155 6.62 -7.04 16.47
CA TYR A 155 7.44 -5.92 16.03
C TYR A 155 6.61 -4.85 15.30
N LEU A 156 7.19 -3.66 15.24
CA LEU A 156 6.73 -2.55 14.42
C LEU A 156 7.81 -2.23 13.37
N THR A 157 7.39 -1.76 12.22
CA THR A 157 8.29 -1.28 11.16
C THR A 157 7.92 0.14 10.76
N GLY A 158 8.92 0.91 10.39
CA GLY A 158 8.73 2.24 9.83
C GLY A 158 9.90 2.62 8.94
N GLY A 159 9.62 3.23 7.81
CA GLY A 159 10.68 3.55 6.86
C GLY A 159 10.19 4.26 5.61
N ALA A 160 10.93 4.11 4.53
CA ALA A 160 10.63 4.67 3.23
C ALA A 160 10.79 3.62 2.13
N MET A 161 9.97 3.73 1.10
CA MET A 161 9.99 2.86 -0.07
C MET A 161 10.11 3.71 -1.34
N ALA A 162 11.15 3.45 -2.12
CA ALA A 162 11.22 3.92 -3.48
C ALA A 162 10.43 2.98 -4.39
N LEU A 163 9.69 3.53 -5.33
CA LEU A 163 8.83 2.80 -6.25
C LEU A 163 9.04 3.31 -7.66
N TYR A 164 9.21 2.39 -8.61
CA TYR A 164 9.31 2.68 -10.03
C TYR A 164 8.29 1.85 -10.82
N ASP A 165 7.47 2.52 -11.63
CA ASP A 165 6.44 1.89 -12.44
C ASP A 165 7.02 1.39 -13.77
N LEU A 166 6.89 0.08 -14.00
CA LEU A 166 7.30 -0.59 -15.24
C LEU A 166 6.15 -0.77 -16.23
N SER A 167 4.96 -0.29 -15.92
CA SER A 167 3.79 -0.50 -16.75
C SER A 167 3.97 0.14 -18.11
N LYS A 168 3.91 -0.65 -19.17
CA LYS A 168 4.05 -0.18 -20.56
C LYS A 168 2.78 0.49 -21.08
N GLU A 169 1.63 0.03 -20.61
CA GLU A 169 0.34 0.58 -21.00
C GLU A 169 0.11 1.88 -20.20
N ARG A 170 0.33 3.01 -20.87
CA ARG A 170 0.08 4.32 -20.29
C ARG A 170 -1.33 4.76 -20.65
N PRO A 171 -2.17 5.04 -19.65
CA PRO A 171 -3.53 5.48 -19.91
C PRO A 171 -3.56 6.80 -20.67
N GLU A 172 -4.44 6.92 -21.64
CA GLU A 172 -4.59 8.16 -22.43
C GLU A 172 -5.19 9.31 -21.61
N GLN A 173 -6.08 9.00 -20.65
CA GLN A 173 -6.86 10.00 -19.90
C GLN A 173 -6.05 10.67 -18.79
N ILE A 174 -5.44 9.88 -17.89
CA ILE A 174 -4.54 10.39 -16.83
C ILE A 174 -3.20 9.66 -16.91
N ARG A 175 -2.12 10.43 -17.02
CA ARG A 175 -0.75 9.91 -17.00
C ARG A 175 -0.13 10.15 -15.63
N LEU A 176 0.46 9.11 -15.07
CA LEU A 176 1.15 9.16 -13.80
C LEU A 176 2.67 9.13 -14.04
N LYS A 177 3.42 9.80 -13.17
CA LYS A 177 4.88 9.76 -13.15
C LYS A 177 5.35 8.37 -12.75
N ASP A 178 6.43 7.91 -13.36
CA ASP A 178 6.96 6.55 -13.16
C ASP A 178 7.62 6.36 -11.79
N PHE A 179 8.10 7.43 -11.13
CA PHE A 179 8.84 7.36 -9.88
C PHE A 179 8.11 7.99 -8.71
N ASP A 180 7.93 7.22 -7.64
CA ASP A 180 7.35 7.68 -6.38
C ASP A 180 8.22 7.32 -5.18
N VAL A 181 8.03 8.05 -4.09
CA VAL A 181 8.59 7.74 -2.76
C VAL A 181 7.44 7.71 -1.77
N MET A 182 7.37 6.62 -1.02
CA MET A 182 6.32 6.38 -0.04
C MET A 182 6.91 6.29 1.37
N LEU A 183 6.18 6.81 2.34
CA LEU A 183 6.41 6.53 3.75
C LEU A 183 5.74 5.20 4.09
N THR A 184 6.45 4.35 4.83
CA THR A 184 5.95 3.03 5.24
C THR A 184 5.83 2.94 6.75
N VAL A 185 4.71 2.39 7.23
CA VAL A 185 4.49 2.03 8.63
C VAL A 185 3.83 0.67 8.66
N GLY A 186 4.34 -0.24 9.47
CA GLY A 186 3.82 -1.61 9.54
C GLY A 186 3.88 -2.21 10.92
N MET A 187 3.18 -3.30 11.07
CA MET A 187 3.21 -4.16 12.25
C MET A 187 3.23 -5.62 11.85
N GLY A 188 3.94 -6.41 12.62
CA GLY A 188 4.05 -7.83 12.36
C GLY A 188 4.49 -8.63 13.56
N CYS A 189 4.70 -9.90 13.33
CA CYS A 189 5.11 -10.83 14.37
C CYS A 189 6.08 -11.87 13.80
N ASP A 190 7.25 -12.03 14.42
CA ASP A 190 8.15 -13.14 14.12
C ASP A 190 7.65 -14.39 14.83
N ILE A 191 7.33 -15.43 14.07
CA ILE A 191 6.92 -16.74 14.56
C ILE A 191 8.06 -17.73 14.27
N TYR A 192 8.69 -18.25 15.32
CA TYR A 192 9.82 -19.15 15.20
C TYR A 192 9.33 -20.59 15.08
N LEU A 193 9.33 -21.10 13.86
CA LEU A 193 9.06 -22.49 13.55
C LEU A 193 10.35 -23.33 13.70
N PRO A 194 10.29 -24.65 13.74
CA PRO A 194 11.48 -25.48 13.91
C PRO A 194 12.56 -25.25 12.85
N PHE A 195 12.16 -25.02 11.58
CA PHE A 195 13.09 -24.92 10.44
C PHE A 195 13.30 -23.51 9.92
N PHE A 196 12.30 -22.63 10.03
CA PHE A 196 12.36 -21.25 9.51
C PHE A 196 11.60 -20.30 10.43
N LYS A 197 11.76 -19.02 10.20
CA LYS A 197 10.99 -17.96 10.88
C LYS A 197 9.98 -17.42 9.89
N LEU A 198 8.70 -17.48 10.27
CA LEU A 198 7.58 -16.90 9.53
C LEU A 198 7.24 -15.54 10.14
N CYS A 199 7.24 -14.49 9.31
CA CYS A 199 6.93 -13.14 9.79
C CYS A 199 5.73 -12.55 9.00
N PRO A 200 4.48 -12.80 9.44
CA PRO A 200 3.33 -12.06 8.93
C PRO A 200 3.45 -10.59 9.28
N GLU A 201 3.20 -9.73 8.30
CA GLU A 201 3.29 -8.27 8.42
C GLU A 201 2.18 -7.59 7.64
N VAL A 202 1.57 -6.58 8.23
CA VAL A 202 0.68 -5.63 7.56
C VAL A 202 1.40 -4.29 7.50
N LYS A 203 1.54 -3.73 6.29
CA LYS A 203 2.24 -2.48 6.02
C LYS A 203 1.33 -1.49 5.31
N PHE A 204 1.30 -0.28 5.80
CA PHE A 204 0.63 0.87 5.20
C PHE A 204 1.68 1.75 4.52
N CYS A 205 1.45 2.07 3.26
CA CYS A 205 2.36 2.87 2.44
C CYS A 205 1.63 4.12 1.96
N PHE A 206 2.21 5.30 2.22
CA PHE A 206 1.64 6.60 1.91
C PHE A 206 2.53 7.34 0.92
N GLY A 207 2.01 7.61 -0.29
CA GLY A 207 2.73 8.37 -1.33
C GLY A 207 2.96 9.82 -0.93
N LEU A 208 4.20 10.27 -1.05
CA LEU A 208 4.60 11.62 -0.69
C LEU A 208 4.45 12.60 -1.86
N LYS A 209 4.67 12.13 -3.08
CA LYS A 209 4.70 12.97 -4.29
C LYS A 209 3.33 13.10 -4.93
N ASN A 210 3.13 14.19 -5.67
CA ASN A 210 2.04 14.30 -6.65
C ASN A 210 2.49 13.59 -7.93
N LEU A 211 1.78 12.51 -8.27
CA LEU A 211 2.09 11.68 -9.43
C LEU A 211 1.46 12.18 -10.72
N LEU A 212 0.56 13.15 -10.66
CA LEU A 212 -0.09 13.69 -11.86
C LEU A 212 0.95 14.34 -12.79
N GLU A 213 0.99 13.90 -14.04
CA GLU A 213 1.76 14.53 -15.10
C GLU A 213 0.88 15.59 -15.81
N THR A 214 1.17 16.87 -15.53
CA THR A 214 0.40 17.99 -16.08
C THR A 214 0.88 18.45 -17.45
N ASN A 215 2.14 18.17 -17.79
CA ASN A 215 2.70 18.54 -19.09
C ASN A 215 2.45 17.40 -20.10
N ARG A 216 1.40 17.54 -20.89
CA ARG A 216 0.87 16.54 -21.83
C ARG A 216 0.84 17.12 -23.26
N PRO A 217 1.98 17.23 -23.95
CA PRO A 217 1.99 17.70 -25.35
C PRO A 217 1.29 16.74 -26.31
N ASP A 218 1.13 15.47 -25.92
CA ASP A 218 0.44 14.42 -26.63
C ASP A 218 -1.10 14.64 -26.72
N LEU A 219 -1.67 15.52 -25.89
CA LEU A 219 -3.11 15.82 -25.90
C LEU A 219 -3.48 17.03 -26.78
N GLN A 220 -2.51 17.72 -27.39
CA GLN A 220 -2.81 18.85 -28.27
C GLN A 220 -3.70 18.47 -29.46
N ASP A 221 -3.62 17.22 -29.91
CA ASP A 221 -4.43 16.69 -31.00
C ASP A 221 -5.81 16.13 -30.54
N ASN A 222 -6.06 16.07 -29.22
CA ASN A 222 -7.30 15.50 -28.70
C ASN A 222 -7.86 16.27 -27.47
N PRO A 223 -8.48 17.45 -27.69
CA PRO A 223 -8.97 18.32 -26.61
C PRO A 223 -9.99 17.65 -25.67
N ALA A 224 -10.75 16.67 -26.18
CA ALA A 224 -11.73 15.95 -25.38
C ALA A 224 -11.09 15.15 -24.21
N MET A 225 -9.84 14.70 -24.36
CA MET A 225 -9.10 13.99 -23.32
C MET A 225 -8.45 14.94 -22.31
N GLU A 226 -8.19 16.20 -22.69
CA GLU A 226 -7.58 17.19 -21.81
C GLU A 226 -8.47 17.54 -20.61
N VAL A 227 -9.80 17.46 -20.79
CA VAL A 227 -10.79 17.71 -19.75
C VAL A 227 -10.58 16.78 -18.54
N PHE A 228 -10.24 15.52 -18.76
CA PHE A 228 -9.98 14.55 -17.68
C PHE A 228 -8.71 14.89 -16.90
N THR A 229 -7.66 15.36 -17.57
CA THR A 229 -6.42 15.78 -16.91
C THR A 229 -6.63 17.08 -16.12
N LYS A 230 -7.39 18.04 -16.66
CA LYS A 230 -7.71 19.30 -16.00
C LYS A 230 -8.68 19.16 -14.82
N SER A 231 -9.52 18.12 -14.80
CA SER A 231 -10.46 17.87 -13.70
C SER A 231 -9.79 17.40 -12.41
N VAL A 232 -8.53 16.96 -12.49
CA VAL A 232 -7.77 16.43 -11.35
C VAL A 232 -6.60 17.36 -11.03
N SER A 233 -6.48 17.77 -9.76
CA SER A 233 -5.39 18.62 -9.28
C SER A 233 -4.21 17.83 -8.68
N LYS A 234 -4.49 16.69 -8.04
CA LYS A 234 -3.48 15.91 -7.35
C LYS A 234 -3.83 14.43 -7.34
N VAL A 235 -2.82 13.61 -7.56
CA VAL A 235 -2.92 12.15 -7.43
C VAL A 235 -1.78 11.67 -6.53
N LYS A 236 -2.12 10.96 -5.46
CA LYS A 236 -1.16 10.28 -4.60
C LYS A 236 -1.43 8.78 -4.61
N ASN A 237 -0.37 7.99 -4.56
CA ASN A 237 -0.47 6.54 -4.47
C ASN A 237 -0.44 6.11 -3.00
N ASN A 238 -1.46 5.39 -2.56
CA ASN A 238 -1.48 4.73 -1.26
C ASN A 238 -1.59 3.23 -1.45
N MET A 239 -1.09 2.48 -0.48
CA MET A 239 -1.10 1.02 -0.58
C MET A 239 -1.16 0.38 0.80
N VAL A 240 -1.92 -0.71 0.90
CA VAL A 240 -1.87 -1.63 2.03
C VAL A 240 -1.29 -2.94 1.55
N VAL A 241 -0.28 -3.45 2.24
CA VAL A 241 0.43 -4.68 1.87
C VAL A 241 0.35 -5.66 3.04
N VAL A 242 -0.09 -6.87 2.75
CA VAL A 242 -0.08 -8.00 3.69
C VAL A 242 0.96 -9.00 3.18
N THR A 243 2.03 -9.19 3.94
CA THR A 243 3.20 -9.94 3.49
C THR A 243 3.55 -11.03 4.50
N PHE A 244 3.99 -12.16 4.00
CA PHE A 244 4.58 -13.24 4.77
C PHE A 244 6.05 -13.36 4.41
N TYR A 245 6.94 -13.04 5.36
CA TYR A 245 8.39 -13.21 5.20
C TYR A 245 8.78 -14.58 5.73
N PHE A 246 9.73 -15.20 5.02
CA PHE A 246 10.34 -16.49 5.33
C PHE A 246 11.86 -16.28 5.50
N GLU A 247 12.35 -16.46 6.74
CA GLU A 247 13.76 -16.28 7.13
C GLU A 247 14.40 -17.55 7.68
#